data_ff744dc06546abf51ae72f974e4922b2
#
_entry.id   ff744dc06546abf51ae72f974e4922b2
#
_cell.length_a   1.000
_cell.length_b   1.000
_cell.length_c   1.000
_cell.angle_alpha   90.00
_cell.angle_beta   90.00
_cell.angle_gamma   90.00
#
_symmetry.space_group_name_H-M   'P 1'
#
loop_
_entity.id
_entity.type
_entity.pdbx_description
1 polymer ?
#
loop_
_entity_poly.entity_id
_entity_poly.type
_entity_poly.pdbx_seq_one_letter_code
_entity_poly.pdbx_strand_id
1 'polypeptide(L)'
;MARATLKDVAQEAGVSSATVSYILNGKRSISEETKARVMEAIKKLDYVPDLNARGLTMRDSKLIGVVVPQTEPGERLMFQNSFYSEILGSIEYYARLSGYHILISATDANESYLTLAKKRNLDGIIVIGMYPDEFYQQMKKTQIPIVLIDSYCGDHYYHSIRIDDAYGSYLAAKHLLSHGHREIAFFCGQIKENGVMKKRLLGFQQALEE
;
A
#
# COMPACT_ATOMS: atom_id res chain seq x y z
N MET A 1 -18.19 18.89 -21.74
CA MET A 1 -18.53 17.82 -22.70
C MET A 1 -18.80 16.54 -21.94
N ALA A 2 -19.82 15.77 -22.30
CA ALA A 2 -20.09 14.48 -21.68
C ALA A 2 -18.94 13.50 -22.04
N ARG A 3 -18.47 12.73 -21.07
CA ARG A 3 -17.41 11.72 -21.27
C ARG A 3 -17.95 10.58 -22.16
N ALA A 4 -17.21 10.21 -23.19
CA ALA A 4 -17.58 9.09 -24.06
C ALA A 4 -17.77 7.81 -23.23
N THR A 5 -18.75 7.01 -23.58
CA THR A 5 -19.09 5.75 -22.91
C THR A 5 -18.68 4.56 -23.76
N LEU A 6 -18.62 3.36 -23.16
CA LEU A 6 -18.36 2.12 -23.88
C LEU A 6 -19.42 1.87 -24.98
N LYS A 7 -20.65 2.35 -24.80
CA LYS A 7 -21.71 2.27 -25.82
C LYS A 7 -21.40 3.15 -27.03
N ASP A 8 -20.87 4.35 -26.81
CA ASP A 8 -20.52 5.25 -27.90
C ASP A 8 -19.38 4.68 -28.75
N VAL A 9 -18.37 4.06 -28.11
CA VAL A 9 -17.31 3.34 -28.83
C VAL A 9 -17.86 2.16 -29.64
N ALA A 10 -18.80 1.40 -29.07
CA ALA A 10 -19.42 0.28 -29.75
C ALA A 10 -20.22 0.73 -30.97
N GLN A 11 -20.96 1.82 -30.85
CA GLN A 11 -21.70 2.43 -31.95
C GLN A 11 -20.77 2.95 -33.04
N GLU A 12 -19.72 3.69 -32.69
CA GLU A 12 -18.73 4.22 -33.66
C GLU A 12 -18.00 3.12 -34.37
N ALA A 13 -17.63 2.03 -33.68
CA ALA A 13 -16.91 0.89 -34.28
C ALA A 13 -17.83 -0.10 -35.02
N GLY A 14 -19.18 0.05 -34.96
CA GLY A 14 -20.12 -0.86 -35.57
C GLY A 14 -20.10 -2.27 -34.98
N VAL A 15 -19.93 -2.38 -33.64
CA VAL A 15 -19.87 -3.66 -32.92
C VAL A 15 -20.74 -3.62 -31.64
N SER A 16 -20.93 -4.76 -30.99
CA SER A 16 -21.60 -4.79 -29.70
C SER A 16 -20.71 -4.25 -28.58
N SER A 17 -21.30 -3.71 -27.51
CA SER A 17 -20.56 -3.31 -26.30
C SER A 17 -19.80 -4.49 -25.67
N ALA A 18 -20.31 -5.72 -25.81
CA ALA A 18 -19.61 -6.93 -25.39
C ALA A 18 -18.32 -7.15 -26.20
N THR A 19 -18.35 -6.89 -27.51
CA THR A 19 -17.17 -7.00 -28.40
C THR A 19 -16.09 -5.99 -28.00
N VAL A 20 -16.47 -4.74 -27.75
CA VAL A 20 -15.54 -3.71 -27.22
C VAL A 20 -14.92 -4.17 -25.91
N SER A 21 -15.74 -4.64 -24.97
CA SER A 21 -15.29 -5.16 -23.68
C SER A 21 -14.32 -6.33 -23.83
N TYR A 22 -14.57 -7.26 -24.75
CA TYR A 22 -13.66 -8.41 -25.00
C TYR A 22 -12.32 -7.97 -25.57
N ILE A 23 -12.32 -6.99 -26.47
CA ILE A 23 -11.08 -6.43 -27.05
C ILE A 23 -10.24 -5.74 -25.97
N LEU A 24 -10.88 -4.89 -25.16
CA LEU A 24 -10.21 -4.18 -24.07
C LEU A 24 -9.65 -5.12 -23.00
N ASN A 25 -10.27 -6.29 -22.82
CA ASN A 25 -9.91 -7.26 -21.78
C ASN A 25 -9.10 -8.46 -22.30
N GLY A 26 -8.80 -8.54 -23.59
CA GLY A 26 -7.99 -9.61 -24.17
C GLY A 26 -8.61 -11.02 -24.10
N LYS A 27 -9.92 -11.15 -23.93
CA LYS A 27 -10.58 -12.43 -23.52
C LYS A 27 -11.08 -13.32 -24.66
N ARG A 28 -10.99 -12.90 -25.94
CA ARG A 28 -11.44 -13.71 -27.10
C ARG A 28 -10.56 -13.46 -28.32
N SER A 29 -10.45 -14.50 -29.17
CA SER A 29 -9.92 -14.36 -30.51
C SER A 29 -10.92 -13.56 -31.36
N ILE A 30 -10.59 -12.31 -31.65
CA ILE A 30 -11.35 -11.37 -32.45
C ILE A 30 -10.44 -11.00 -33.64
N SER A 31 -11.01 -10.86 -34.84
CA SER A 31 -10.25 -10.51 -36.03
C SER A 31 -9.47 -9.22 -35.86
N GLU A 32 -8.28 -9.13 -36.41
CA GLU A 32 -7.44 -7.94 -36.32
C GLU A 32 -8.13 -6.70 -36.94
N GLU A 33 -8.94 -6.90 -37.99
CA GLU A 33 -9.77 -5.85 -38.59
C GLU A 33 -10.75 -5.25 -37.58
N THR A 34 -11.46 -6.09 -36.78
CA THR A 34 -12.40 -5.63 -35.78
C THR A 34 -11.70 -4.94 -34.61
N LYS A 35 -10.52 -5.45 -34.22
CA LYS A 35 -9.69 -4.78 -33.21
C LYS A 35 -9.25 -3.38 -33.70
N ALA A 36 -8.79 -3.26 -34.93
CA ALA A 36 -8.35 -1.99 -35.50
C ALA A 36 -9.49 -0.96 -35.48
N ARG A 37 -10.69 -1.31 -35.94
CA ARG A 37 -11.87 -0.42 -35.90
C ARG A 37 -12.22 0.07 -34.48
N VAL A 38 -12.19 -0.84 -33.54
CA VAL A 38 -12.47 -0.48 -32.12
C VAL A 38 -11.38 0.44 -31.55
N MET A 39 -10.11 0.18 -31.82
CA MET A 39 -9.02 1.05 -31.37
C MET A 39 -9.06 2.44 -32.01
N GLU A 40 -9.46 2.53 -33.27
CA GLU A 40 -9.69 3.81 -33.97
C GLU A 40 -10.84 4.59 -33.35
N ALA A 41 -11.97 3.92 -33.06
CA ALA A 41 -13.13 4.54 -32.35
C ALA A 41 -12.75 5.05 -30.97
N ILE A 42 -11.97 4.27 -30.19
CA ILE A 42 -11.46 4.69 -28.87
C ILE A 42 -10.64 5.97 -29.00
N LYS A 43 -9.71 6.02 -29.97
CA LYS A 43 -8.86 7.19 -30.21
C LYS A 43 -9.69 8.41 -30.66
N LYS A 44 -10.63 8.21 -31.58
CA LYS A 44 -11.50 9.29 -32.10
C LYS A 44 -12.38 9.91 -31.05
N LEU A 45 -12.91 9.11 -30.12
CA LEU A 45 -13.81 9.53 -29.04
C LEU A 45 -13.07 9.93 -27.77
N ASP A 46 -11.74 9.87 -27.75
CA ASP A 46 -10.91 10.05 -26.54
C ASP A 46 -11.47 9.24 -25.36
N TYR A 47 -11.89 8.00 -25.66
CA TYR A 47 -12.51 7.14 -24.66
C TYR A 47 -11.46 6.54 -23.74
N VAL A 48 -11.57 6.85 -22.46
CA VAL A 48 -10.78 6.22 -21.41
C VAL A 48 -11.66 5.21 -20.69
N PRO A 49 -11.28 3.91 -20.69
CA PRO A 49 -12.02 2.88 -19.98
C PRO A 49 -12.18 3.25 -18.50
N ASP A 50 -13.39 3.15 -17.97
CA ASP A 50 -13.63 3.34 -16.55
C ASP A 50 -13.07 2.14 -15.77
N LEU A 51 -12.03 2.39 -14.96
CA LEU A 51 -11.41 1.38 -14.12
C LEU A 51 -12.39 0.80 -13.10
N ASN A 52 -13.38 1.57 -12.66
CA ASN A 52 -14.42 1.08 -11.75
C ASN A 52 -15.39 0.11 -12.45
N ALA A 53 -15.71 0.35 -13.73
CA ALA A 53 -16.52 -0.57 -14.53
C ALA A 53 -15.74 -1.86 -14.90
N ARG A 54 -14.42 -1.78 -15.04
CA ARG A 54 -13.53 -2.94 -15.20
C ARG A 54 -13.49 -3.81 -13.94
N GLY A 55 -13.45 -3.21 -12.75
CA GLY A 55 -13.40 -3.93 -11.47
C GLY A 55 -14.62 -4.81 -11.20
N LEU A 56 -15.77 -4.52 -11.83
CA LEU A 56 -16.98 -5.37 -11.73
C LEU A 56 -16.90 -6.65 -12.58
N THR A 57 -16.02 -6.69 -13.58
CA THR A 57 -15.87 -7.81 -14.52
C THR A 57 -14.52 -8.52 -14.46
N MET A 58 -13.49 -7.87 -13.92
CA MET A 58 -12.16 -8.45 -13.65
C MET A 58 -11.90 -8.49 -12.16
N ARG A 59 -11.35 -9.60 -11.66
CA ARG A 59 -10.95 -9.78 -10.26
C ARG A 59 -9.77 -8.88 -9.84
N ASP A 60 -9.03 -8.31 -10.80
CA ASP A 60 -7.82 -7.49 -10.57
C ASP A 60 -8.11 -6.01 -10.87
N SER A 61 -8.07 -5.17 -9.86
CA SER A 61 -8.17 -3.70 -10.01
C SER A 61 -6.85 -3.05 -10.42
N LYS A 62 -5.74 -3.76 -10.24
CA LYS A 62 -4.37 -3.25 -10.33
C LYS A 62 -4.10 -2.09 -9.37
N LEU A 63 -4.77 -2.11 -8.21
CA LEU A 63 -4.68 -1.08 -7.20
C LEU A 63 -4.28 -1.68 -5.85
N ILE A 64 -3.19 -1.17 -5.28
CA ILE A 64 -2.71 -1.52 -3.94
C ILE A 64 -2.96 -0.36 -3.00
N GLY A 65 -3.58 -0.63 -1.86
CA GLY A 65 -3.73 0.34 -0.80
C GLY A 65 -2.47 0.44 0.05
N VAL A 66 -2.06 1.66 0.38
CA VAL A 66 -0.95 1.90 1.32
C VAL A 66 -1.49 2.73 2.47
N VAL A 67 -1.44 2.14 3.67
CA VAL A 67 -1.90 2.78 4.90
C VAL A 67 -0.68 3.33 5.63
N VAL A 68 -0.69 4.63 5.89
CA VAL A 68 0.38 5.34 6.62
C VAL A 68 -0.19 5.84 7.94
N PRO A 69 0.53 5.70 9.07
CA PRO A 69 0.03 6.17 10.35
C PRO A 69 -0.09 7.69 10.35
N GLN A 70 -1.15 8.16 10.98
CA GLN A 70 -1.30 9.56 11.36
C GLN A 70 -0.99 9.63 12.87
N THR A 71 0.04 10.37 13.25
CA THR A 71 0.51 10.41 14.64
C THR A 71 -0.40 11.22 15.54
N GLU A 72 -1.05 12.25 14.97
CA GLU A 72 -2.02 13.07 15.70
C GLU A 72 -3.23 13.40 14.81
N PRO A 73 -4.46 13.47 15.38
CA PRO A 73 -5.65 13.83 14.63
C PRO A 73 -5.50 15.23 14.02
N GLY A 74 -5.75 15.35 12.72
CA GLY A 74 -5.69 16.62 11.98
C GLY A 74 -4.30 17.03 11.48
N GLU A 75 -3.24 16.29 11.78
CA GLU A 75 -1.91 16.54 11.22
C GLU A 75 -1.81 16.06 9.76
N ARG A 76 -0.82 16.65 9.07
CA ARG A 76 -0.48 16.24 7.70
C ARG A 76 0.15 14.85 7.71
N LEU A 77 -0.02 14.11 6.62
CA LEU A 77 0.71 12.86 6.39
C LEU A 77 2.20 13.05 6.65
N MET A 78 2.85 12.04 7.25
CA MET A 78 4.25 12.07 7.67
C MET A 78 5.26 12.11 6.50
N PHE A 79 4.92 12.77 5.39
CA PHE A 79 5.81 12.91 4.22
C PHE A 79 7.10 13.69 4.51
N GLN A 80 7.14 14.48 5.57
CA GLN A 80 8.36 15.17 6.01
C GLN A 80 9.37 14.24 6.69
N ASN A 81 8.92 13.06 7.13
CA ASN A 81 9.81 12.04 7.67
C ASN A 81 10.38 11.21 6.52
N SER A 82 11.71 11.28 6.33
CA SER A 82 12.41 10.57 5.25
C SER A 82 12.13 9.07 5.22
N PHE A 83 11.97 8.44 6.39
CA PHE A 83 11.63 7.02 6.49
C PHE A 83 10.35 6.67 5.70
N TYR A 84 9.27 7.42 5.91
CA TYR A 84 8.01 7.16 5.21
C TYR A 84 8.07 7.55 3.73
N SER A 85 8.71 8.66 3.40
CA SER A 85 8.81 9.12 2.00
C SER A 85 9.66 8.17 1.14
N GLU A 86 10.75 7.63 1.68
CA GLU A 86 11.59 6.65 0.98
C GLU A 86 10.88 5.31 0.78
N ILE A 87 10.18 4.80 1.81
CA ILE A 87 9.39 3.57 1.69
C ILE A 87 8.28 3.75 0.67
N LEU A 88 7.53 4.86 0.72
CA LEU A 88 6.45 5.14 -0.23
C LEU A 88 6.97 5.26 -1.66
N GLY A 89 8.11 5.94 -1.86
CA GLY A 89 8.76 6.04 -3.16
C GLY A 89 9.17 4.66 -3.71
N SER A 90 9.71 3.80 -2.86
CA SER A 90 10.07 2.44 -3.23
C SER A 90 8.83 1.58 -3.57
N ILE A 91 7.77 1.67 -2.76
CA ILE A 91 6.50 0.97 -3.03
C ILE A 91 5.91 1.42 -4.37
N GLU A 92 5.85 2.73 -4.63
CA GLU A 92 5.36 3.26 -5.91
C GLU A 92 6.15 2.73 -7.08
N TYR A 93 7.47 2.82 -7.00
CA TYR A 93 8.36 2.39 -8.07
C TYR A 93 8.14 0.91 -8.45
N TYR A 94 8.16 0.00 -7.48
CA TYR A 94 7.98 -1.43 -7.74
C TYR A 94 6.54 -1.79 -8.12
N ALA A 95 5.54 -1.14 -7.54
CA ALA A 95 4.13 -1.31 -7.94
C ALA A 95 3.95 -0.94 -9.41
N ARG A 96 4.45 0.22 -9.83
CA ARG A 96 4.37 0.69 -11.21
C ARG A 96 5.08 -0.23 -12.19
N LEU A 97 6.29 -0.73 -11.86
CA LEU A 97 6.98 -1.73 -12.67
C LEU A 97 6.17 -3.03 -12.83
N SER A 98 5.38 -3.38 -11.82
CA SER A 98 4.51 -4.56 -11.82
C SER A 98 3.12 -4.31 -12.41
N GLY A 99 2.88 -3.11 -12.97
CA GLY A 99 1.60 -2.72 -13.57
C GLY A 99 0.50 -2.42 -12.55
N TYR A 100 0.88 -2.08 -11.30
CA TYR A 100 -0.03 -1.64 -10.25
C TYR A 100 0.05 -0.13 -10.03
N HIS A 101 -1.03 0.43 -9.51
CA HIS A 101 -1.08 1.78 -8.96
C HIS A 101 -1.22 1.71 -7.43
N ILE A 102 -0.82 2.77 -6.74
CA ILE A 102 -0.99 2.85 -5.29
C ILE A 102 -2.06 3.87 -4.91
N LEU A 103 -2.83 3.55 -3.87
CA LEU A 103 -3.75 4.44 -3.20
C LEU A 103 -3.27 4.66 -1.78
N ILE A 104 -2.71 5.83 -1.51
CA ILE A 104 -2.22 6.19 -0.17
C ILE A 104 -3.38 6.75 0.64
N SER A 105 -3.55 6.26 1.85
CA SER A 105 -4.51 6.79 2.81
C SER A 105 -3.89 6.86 4.19
N ALA A 106 -4.11 7.97 4.88
CA ALA A 106 -3.94 8.02 6.33
C ALA A 106 -5.19 7.42 6.97
N THR A 107 -5.01 6.66 8.03
CA THR A 107 -6.11 6.35 8.93
C THR A 107 -5.75 6.86 10.31
N ASP A 108 -6.59 7.71 10.87
CA ASP A 108 -6.78 7.73 12.29
C ASP A 108 -7.50 6.42 12.67
N ALA A 109 -7.24 5.93 13.87
CA ALA A 109 -7.70 4.62 14.35
C ALA A 109 -9.24 4.43 14.30
N ASN A 110 -9.99 5.43 13.89
CA ASN A 110 -11.44 5.49 13.94
C ASN A 110 -12.14 5.28 12.59
N GLU A 111 -11.44 5.38 11.45
CA GLU A 111 -12.06 5.13 10.15
C GLU A 111 -11.83 3.70 9.69
N SER A 112 -12.91 3.04 9.25
CA SER A 112 -12.84 1.70 8.67
C SER A 112 -12.16 1.73 7.30
N TYR A 113 -10.83 1.63 7.29
CA TYR A 113 -10.04 1.46 6.06
C TYR A 113 -10.56 0.29 5.19
N LEU A 114 -11.14 -0.73 5.82
CA LEU A 114 -11.77 -1.84 5.12
C LEU A 114 -12.92 -1.41 4.21
N THR A 115 -13.66 -0.38 4.62
CA THR A 115 -14.73 0.17 3.79
C THR A 115 -14.16 0.82 2.53
N LEU A 116 -13.07 1.56 2.66
CA LEU A 116 -12.34 2.14 1.53
C LEU A 116 -11.78 1.04 0.62
N ALA A 117 -11.11 0.05 1.21
CA ALA A 117 -10.51 -1.07 0.49
C ALA A 117 -11.54 -1.84 -0.36
N LYS A 118 -12.70 -2.14 0.24
CA LYS A 118 -13.83 -2.79 -0.47
C LYS A 118 -14.42 -1.89 -1.56
N LYS A 119 -14.69 -0.61 -1.26
CA LYS A 119 -15.25 0.34 -2.24
C LYS A 119 -14.33 0.55 -3.44
N ARG A 120 -13.01 0.47 -3.25
CA ARG A 120 -12.00 0.64 -4.30
C ARG A 120 -11.54 -0.66 -4.93
N ASN A 121 -12.04 -1.82 -4.45
CA ASN A 121 -11.68 -3.15 -4.94
C ASN A 121 -10.16 -3.36 -4.97
N LEU A 122 -9.48 -3.10 -3.84
CA LEU A 122 -8.03 -3.22 -3.75
C LEU A 122 -7.59 -4.68 -3.90
N ASP A 123 -6.52 -4.92 -4.65
CA ASP A 123 -5.92 -6.25 -4.84
C ASP A 123 -4.99 -6.63 -3.68
N GLY A 124 -4.48 -5.65 -2.94
CA GLY A 124 -3.62 -5.84 -1.79
C GLY A 124 -3.55 -4.59 -0.91
N ILE A 125 -3.08 -4.77 0.32
CA ILE A 125 -2.91 -3.67 1.27
C ILE A 125 -1.52 -3.77 1.88
N ILE A 126 -0.81 -2.66 1.92
CA ILE A 126 0.45 -2.48 2.65
C ILE A 126 0.15 -1.54 3.82
N VAL A 127 0.45 -1.99 5.03
CA VAL A 127 0.29 -1.20 6.26
C VAL A 127 1.68 -0.84 6.78
N ILE A 128 1.98 0.44 6.90
CA ILE A 128 3.27 0.93 7.37
C ILE A 128 3.13 1.44 8.80
N GLY A 129 4.05 1.05 9.68
CA GLY A 129 4.08 1.49 11.07
C GLY A 129 3.13 0.74 11.98
N MET A 130 2.82 1.34 13.13
CA MET A 130 2.11 0.69 14.22
C MET A 130 0.71 1.25 14.42
N TYR A 131 -0.22 0.34 14.69
CA TYR A 131 -1.63 0.62 14.96
C TYR A 131 -2.08 -0.08 16.24
N PRO A 132 -3.21 0.32 16.83
CA PRO A 132 -3.84 -0.42 17.93
C PRO A 132 -4.22 -1.85 17.52
N ASP A 133 -4.27 -2.78 18.47
CA ASP A 133 -4.59 -4.18 18.20
C ASP A 133 -5.95 -4.37 17.54
N GLU A 134 -6.93 -3.53 17.86
CA GLU A 134 -8.26 -3.52 17.25
C GLU A 134 -8.21 -3.31 15.74
N PHE A 135 -7.27 -2.48 15.25
CA PHE A 135 -7.06 -2.28 13.82
C PHE A 135 -6.66 -3.59 13.14
N TYR A 136 -5.70 -4.32 13.69
CA TYR A 136 -5.27 -5.60 13.12
C TYR A 136 -6.37 -6.65 13.17
N GLN A 137 -7.16 -6.71 14.25
CA GLN A 137 -8.31 -7.61 14.35
C GLN A 137 -9.41 -7.30 13.33
N GLN A 138 -9.64 -6.02 13.02
CA GLN A 138 -10.55 -5.63 11.96
C GLN A 138 -10.02 -6.02 10.58
N MET A 139 -8.74 -5.84 10.33
CA MET A 139 -8.10 -6.17 9.05
C MET A 139 -8.17 -7.67 8.71
N LYS A 140 -8.20 -8.57 9.71
CA LYS A 140 -8.42 -10.01 9.51
C LYS A 140 -9.77 -10.36 8.87
N LYS A 141 -10.75 -9.48 8.96
CA LYS A 141 -12.09 -9.70 8.38
C LYS A 141 -12.12 -9.54 6.85
N THR A 142 -11.02 -9.12 6.24
CA THR A 142 -10.90 -9.03 4.79
C THR A 142 -10.18 -10.25 4.23
N GLN A 143 -10.51 -10.62 2.98
CA GLN A 143 -9.77 -11.62 2.21
C GLN A 143 -8.66 -10.99 1.35
N ILE A 144 -8.48 -9.66 1.43
CA ILE A 144 -7.45 -8.95 0.69
C ILE A 144 -6.09 -9.29 1.33
N PRO A 145 -5.06 -9.67 0.55
CA PRO A 145 -3.72 -9.88 1.06
C PRO A 145 -3.16 -8.64 1.75
N ILE A 146 -2.54 -8.81 2.92
CA ILE A 146 -2.00 -7.71 3.71
C ILE A 146 -0.54 -7.98 4.06
N VAL A 147 0.30 -6.96 3.85
CA VAL A 147 1.70 -6.96 4.27
C VAL A 147 1.91 -5.80 5.26
N LEU A 148 2.57 -6.09 6.36
CA LEU A 148 2.94 -5.09 7.37
C LEU A 148 4.40 -4.67 7.17
N ILE A 149 4.69 -3.37 7.24
CA ILE A 149 6.06 -2.83 7.21
C ILE A 149 6.30 -2.07 8.51
N ASP A 150 7.39 -2.37 9.18
CA ASP A 150 7.79 -1.75 10.46
C ASP A 150 6.69 -1.82 11.54
N SER A 151 6.01 -2.96 11.57
CA SER A 151 4.93 -3.24 12.51
C SER A 151 5.27 -4.43 13.40
N TYR A 152 5.10 -4.27 14.71
CA TYR A 152 5.32 -5.31 15.73
C TYR A 152 4.01 -5.98 16.17
N CYS A 153 3.08 -6.17 15.24
CA CYS A 153 1.92 -7.02 15.48
C CYS A 153 2.40 -8.44 15.81
N GLY A 154 2.04 -8.95 16.99
CA GLY A 154 2.39 -10.31 17.43
C GLY A 154 1.59 -11.42 16.73
N ASP A 155 0.73 -11.05 15.80
CA ASP A 155 -0.16 -11.95 15.11
C ASP A 155 0.49 -12.56 13.87
N HIS A 156 0.70 -13.87 13.89
CA HIS A 156 1.28 -14.63 12.78
C HIS A 156 0.40 -14.72 11.52
N TYR A 157 -0.79 -14.15 11.55
CA TYR A 157 -1.66 -14.07 10.38
C TYR A 157 -1.09 -13.21 9.25
N TYR A 158 -0.27 -12.21 9.59
CA TYR A 158 0.25 -11.24 8.64
C TYR A 158 1.69 -11.54 8.22
N HIS A 159 2.00 -11.33 6.94
CA HIS A 159 3.37 -11.19 6.49
C HIS A 159 3.91 -9.84 6.98
N SER A 160 5.06 -9.85 7.63
CA SER A 160 5.68 -8.65 8.20
C SER A 160 7.10 -8.49 7.69
N ILE A 161 7.44 -7.29 7.25
CA ILE A 161 8.79 -6.86 6.87
C ILE A 161 9.26 -5.87 7.92
N ARG A 162 10.37 -6.16 8.59
CA ARG A 162 10.94 -5.32 9.65
C ARG A 162 12.43 -5.54 9.76
N ILE A 163 13.12 -4.59 10.38
CA ILE A 163 14.51 -4.72 10.80
C ILE A 163 14.57 -5.22 12.25
N ASP A 164 15.74 -5.68 12.67
CA ASP A 164 15.97 -6.02 14.08
C ASP A 164 16.42 -4.76 14.84
N ASP A 165 15.44 -4.01 15.33
CA ASP A 165 15.67 -2.78 16.06
C ASP A 165 16.42 -2.97 17.37
N ALA A 166 16.22 -4.10 18.05
CA ALA A 166 16.95 -4.41 19.28
C ALA A 166 18.42 -4.65 19.00
N TYR A 167 18.71 -5.49 18.02
CA TYR A 167 20.09 -5.79 17.63
C TYR A 167 20.80 -4.58 17.05
N GLY A 168 20.15 -3.76 16.23
CA GLY A 168 20.73 -2.53 15.71
C GLY A 168 21.14 -1.56 16.83
N SER A 169 20.29 -1.37 17.84
CA SER A 169 20.60 -0.53 19.00
C SER A 169 21.69 -1.14 19.89
N TYR A 170 21.67 -2.46 20.08
CA TYR A 170 22.75 -3.18 20.77
C TYR A 170 24.10 -2.94 20.09
N LEU A 171 24.20 -3.08 18.77
CA LEU A 171 25.44 -2.85 18.03
C LEU A 171 25.94 -1.41 18.18
N ALA A 172 25.04 -0.41 18.12
CA ALA A 172 25.39 0.99 18.30
C ALA A 172 25.97 1.24 19.70
N ALA A 173 25.35 0.70 20.75
CA ALA A 173 25.84 0.82 22.13
C ALA A 173 27.18 0.11 22.32
N LYS A 174 27.34 -1.12 21.80
CA LYS A 174 28.62 -1.87 21.86
C LYS A 174 29.73 -1.11 21.14
N HIS A 175 29.42 -0.46 20.02
CA HIS A 175 30.41 0.37 19.32
C HIS A 175 30.91 1.52 20.22
N LEU A 176 30.02 2.26 20.88
CA LEU A 176 30.41 3.32 21.79
C LEU A 176 31.25 2.78 22.98
N LEU A 177 30.83 1.67 23.58
CA LEU A 177 31.54 1.02 24.68
C LEU A 177 32.96 0.58 24.25
N SER A 178 33.12 0.03 23.04
CA SER A 178 34.41 -0.41 22.52
C SER A 178 35.37 0.73 22.28
N HIS A 179 34.85 1.96 22.10
CA HIS A 179 35.66 3.22 21.98
C HIS A 179 35.91 3.89 23.34
N GLY A 180 35.57 3.22 24.44
CA GLY A 180 35.90 3.70 25.80
C GLY A 180 34.85 4.63 26.40
N HIS A 181 33.75 4.90 25.73
CA HIS A 181 32.64 5.69 26.30
C HIS A 181 31.99 4.92 27.45
N ARG A 182 31.77 5.56 28.59
CA ARG A 182 31.14 4.97 29.78
C ARG A 182 29.89 5.70 30.23
N GLU A 183 29.76 6.96 29.84
CA GLU A 183 28.58 7.78 30.13
C GLU A 183 27.82 7.97 28.82
N ILE A 184 26.81 7.14 28.59
CA ILE A 184 26.06 7.08 27.34
C ILE A 184 24.59 7.37 27.64
N ALA A 185 23.99 8.34 26.95
CA ALA A 185 22.59 8.68 27.08
C ALA A 185 21.78 8.13 25.90
N PHE A 186 20.60 7.59 26.17
CA PHE A 186 19.65 7.14 25.18
C PHE A 186 18.51 8.15 25.06
N PHE A 187 18.42 8.85 23.92
CA PHE A 187 17.35 9.80 23.64
C PHE A 187 16.35 9.19 22.67
N CYS A 188 15.07 9.21 23.03
CA CYS A 188 14.01 8.72 22.18
C CYS A 188 12.70 9.50 22.40
N GLY A 189 11.73 9.31 21.53
CA GLY A 189 10.34 9.75 21.75
C GLY A 189 9.60 8.87 22.76
N GLN A 190 8.29 8.98 22.79
CA GLN A 190 7.44 8.19 23.71
C GLN A 190 7.65 6.69 23.50
N ILE A 191 7.94 5.98 24.58
CA ILE A 191 8.10 4.52 24.58
C ILE A 191 6.73 3.88 24.71
N LYS A 192 6.29 3.19 23.66
CA LYS A 192 5.09 2.35 23.68
C LYS A 192 5.50 0.90 23.89
N GLU A 193 4.72 0.12 24.65
CA GLU A 193 5.10 -1.23 25.10
C GLU A 193 5.49 -2.17 23.95
N ASN A 194 4.74 -2.16 22.86
CA ASN A 194 5.05 -2.96 21.66
C ASN A 194 5.73 -2.14 20.55
N GLY A 195 6.36 -1.01 20.88
CA GLY A 195 6.91 -0.07 19.89
C GLY A 195 8.38 -0.30 19.57
N VAL A 196 8.80 0.27 18.43
CA VAL A 196 10.18 0.32 17.96
C VAL A 196 11.12 0.86 19.05
N MET A 197 10.73 1.96 19.73
CA MET A 197 11.57 2.59 20.77
C MET A 197 11.81 1.67 21.97
N LYS A 198 10.81 0.85 22.34
CA LYS A 198 11.01 -0.16 23.40
C LYS A 198 12.03 -1.22 22.99
N LYS A 199 11.97 -1.70 21.74
CA LYS A 199 12.94 -2.67 21.24
C LYS A 199 14.36 -2.10 21.23
N ARG A 200 14.53 -0.87 20.72
CA ARG A 200 15.82 -0.18 20.74
C ARG A 200 16.36 0.03 22.13
N LEU A 201 15.50 0.43 23.08
CA LEU A 201 15.90 0.57 24.49
C LEU A 201 16.39 -0.75 25.07
N LEU A 202 15.69 -1.85 24.82
CA LEU A 202 16.10 -3.18 25.31
C LEU A 202 17.46 -3.60 24.74
N GLY A 203 17.71 -3.40 23.46
CA GLY A 203 19.01 -3.69 22.85
C GLY A 203 20.12 -2.81 23.40
N PHE A 204 19.85 -1.52 23.65
CA PHE A 204 20.78 -0.60 24.31
C PHE A 204 21.13 -1.07 25.73
N GLN A 205 20.12 -1.42 26.54
CA GLN A 205 20.32 -1.92 27.90
C GLN A 205 21.13 -3.21 27.93
N GLN A 206 20.80 -4.16 27.04
CA GLN A 206 21.54 -5.41 26.92
C GLN A 206 23.03 -5.17 26.67
N ALA A 207 23.38 -4.21 25.80
CA ALA A 207 24.79 -3.89 25.54
C ALA A 207 25.54 -3.33 26.75
N LEU A 208 24.83 -2.62 27.66
CA LEU A 208 25.43 -2.08 28.87
C LEU A 208 25.63 -3.13 29.99
N GLU A 209 24.84 -4.20 29.97
CA GLU A 209 24.90 -5.29 30.98
C GLU A 209 26.04 -6.28 30.71
N GLU A 210 26.55 -6.34 29.48
CA GLU A 210 27.70 -7.17 29.03
C GLU A 210 29.04 -6.44 29.17
#